data_41f32b20c9594a3f56dc3ab350123bfc
#
_entry.id   41f32b20c9594a3f56dc3ab350123bfc
#
_cell.length_a   1.000
_cell.length_b   1.000
_cell.length_c   1.000
_cell.angle_alpha   90.00
_cell.angle_beta   90.00
_cell.angle_gamma   90.00
#
_symmetry.space_group_name_H-M   'P 1'
#
loop_
_entity.id
_entity.type
_entity.pdbx_description
1 polymer ?
#
loop_
_entity_poly.entity_id
_entity_poly.type
_entity_poly.pdbx_seq_one_letter_code
_entity_poly.pdbx_strand_id
1 'polypeptide(L)'
;MRKKAKNKIRFGTPLFFTVLATFLLLATSFYWYKSFQDKFTPPREYSPVVEFRVSEKNSLMAVTSNLAYYGFVKDEDALKYALKHTKDNTPGGEEAIKIGNGTIDTQAVYKISQSMTAWEIARILLNEGTPSVSNCDHGCPSTNPFTPEILPGGDIAPSLQEQMSIKYSWVKTFDDCIKAIGHDGGQVTSKEASKRTGHPRVCNTPDSRYFVEGKEGWTKETPYP
;
A
#
# COMPACT_ATOMS: atom_id res chain seq x y z
N MET A 1 -45.36 -9.34 -70.90
CA MET A 1 -44.14 -8.75 -70.31
C MET A 1 -44.09 -8.99 -68.82
N ARG A 2 -43.25 -9.91 -68.30
CA ARG A 2 -43.07 -10.21 -66.88
C ARG A 2 -41.91 -9.38 -66.35
N LYS A 3 -42.17 -8.42 -65.42
CA LYS A 3 -41.14 -7.70 -64.70
C LYS A 3 -40.48 -8.61 -63.69
N LYS A 4 -39.18 -8.96 -63.86
CA LYS A 4 -38.35 -9.64 -62.87
C LYS A 4 -38.10 -8.69 -61.71
N ALA A 5 -38.65 -9.01 -60.51
CA ALA A 5 -38.32 -8.32 -59.29
C ALA A 5 -36.85 -8.65 -58.91
N LYS A 6 -36.00 -7.62 -58.91
CA LYS A 6 -34.63 -7.73 -58.40
C LYS A 6 -34.68 -7.76 -56.84
N ASN A 7 -34.60 -8.97 -56.29
CA ASN A 7 -34.33 -9.13 -54.84
C ASN A 7 -32.94 -8.59 -54.54
N LYS A 8 -32.86 -7.36 -54.10
CA LYS A 8 -31.64 -6.81 -53.50
C LYS A 8 -31.52 -7.38 -52.10
N ILE A 9 -30.76 -8.47 -51.98
CA ILE A 9 -30.39 -9.02 -50.66
C ILE A 9 -29.52 -7.95 -49.96
N ARG A 10 -30.10 -7.25 -49.00
CA ARG A 10 -29.35 -6.31 -48.11
C ARG A 10 -28.60 -7.11 -47.07
N PHE A 11 -27.47 -7.73 -47.48
CA PHE A 11 -26.60 -8.51 -46.55
C PHE A 11 -25.65 -7.60 -45.71
N GLY A 12 -25.67 -6.28 -45.89
CA GLY A 12 -24.63 -5.42 -45.29
C GLY A 12 -24.83 -5.02 -43.84
N THR A 13 -26.07 -4.85 -43.39
CA THR A 13 -26.32 -4.24 -42.07
C THR A 13 -26.13 -5.18 -40.88
N PRO A 14 -26.65 -6.43 -40.86
CA PRO A 14 -26.46 -7.32 -39.69
C PRO A 14 -24.99 -7.73 -39.54
N LEU A 15 -24.27 -8.00 -40.63
CA LEU A 15 -22.85 -8.36 -40.60
C LEU A 15 -22.01 -7.22 -40.01
N PHE A 16 -22.29 -5.98 -40.36
CA PHE A 16 -21.59 -4.82 -39.82
C PHE A 16 -21.78 -4.70 -38.30
N PHE A 17 -23.01 -4.85 -37.81
CA PHE A 17 -23.28 -4.78 -36.39
C PHE A 17 -22.64 -5.92 -35.59
N THR A 18 -22.59 -7.14 -36.13
CA THR A 18 -21.91 -8.27 -35.47
C THR A 18 -20.40 -8.05 -35.41
N VAL A 19 -19.76 -7.58 -36.48
CA VAL A 19 -18.33 -7.26 -36.47
C VAL A 19 -18.01 -6.14 -35.49
N LEU A 20 -18.84 -5.09 -35.48
CA LEU A 20 -18.67 -3.98 -34.53
C LEU A 20 -18.82 -4.46 -33.06
N ALA A 21 -19.84 -5.26 -32.77
CA ALA A 21 -20.06 -5.80 -31.43
C ALA A 21 -18.90 -6.71 -30.97
N THR A 22 -18.39 -7.58 -31.84
CA THR A 22 -17.22 -8.42 -31.49
C THR A 22 -15.97 -7.58 -31.29
N PHE A 23 -15.74 -6.54 -32.07
CA PHE A 23 -14.62 -5.63 -31.87
C PHE A 23 -14.70 -4.90 -30.52
N LEU A 24 -15.88 -4.39 -30.16
CA LEU A 24 -16.10 -3.73 -28.86
C LEU A 24 -15.87 -4.68 -27.69
N LEU A 25 -16.34 -5.94 -27.78
CA LEU A 25 -16.11 -6.95 -26.77
C LEU A 25 -14.62 -7.28 -26.62
N LEU A 26 -13.89 -7.42 -27.71
CA LEU A 26 -12.44 -7.65 -27.65
C LEU A 26 -11.68 -6.45 -27.08
N ALA A 27 -12.06 -5.24 -27.48
CA ALA A 27 -11.42 -4.02 -26.95
C ALA A 27 -11.67 -3.84 -25.45
N THR A 28 -12.89 -4.07 -24.99
CA THR A 28 -13.22 -4.03 -23.55
C THR A 28 -12.50 -5.12 -22.78
N SER A 29 -12.46 -6.36 -23.27
CA SER A 29 -11.73 -7.46 -22.65
C SER A 29 -10.23 -7.17 -22.56
N PHE A 30 -9.65 -6.61 -23.63
CA PHE A 30 -8.24 -6.21 -23.64
C PHE A 30 -7.94 -5.09 -22.63
N TYR A 31 -8.83 -4.09 -22.54
CA TYR A 31 -8.69 -3.01 -21.55
C TYR A 31 -8.76 -3.54 -20.11
N TRP A 32 -9.72 -4.43 -19.82
CA TRP A 32 -9.84 -5.08 -18.51
C TRP A 32 -8.62 -5.92 -18.17
N TYR A 33 -8.11 -6.69 -19.12
CA TYR A 33 -6.91 -7.49 -18.95
C TYR A 33 -5.68 -6.61 -18.64
N LYS A 34 -5.48 -5.54 -19.39
CA LYS A 34 -4.40 -4.57 -19.14
C LYS A 34 -4.52 -3.91 -17.76
N SER A 35 -5.71 -3.45 -17.40
CA SER A 35 -5.97 -2.85 -16.08
C SER A 35 -5.73 -3.84 -14.94
N PHE A 36 -6.08 -5.09 -15.12
CA PHE A 36 -5.80 -6.15 -14.15
C PHE A 36 -4.29 -6.38 -14.02
N GLN A 37 -3.57 -6.51 -15.11
CA GLN A 37 -2.12 -6.72 -15.09
C GLN A 37 -1.37 -5.53 -14.48
N ASP A 38 -1.83 -4.30 -14.70
CA ASP A 38 -1.19 -3.10 -14.14
C ASP A 38 -1.14 -3.10 -12.60
N LYS A 39 -2.12 -3.71 -11.93
CA LYS A 39 -2.15 -3.83 -10.48
C LYS A 39 -0.98 -4.64 -9.90
N PHE A 40 -0.38 -5.54 -10.69
CA PHE A 40 0.76 -6.37 -10.28
C PHE A 40 2.10 -5.74 -10.61
N THR A 41 2.13 -4.68 -11.42
CA THR A 41 3.37 -4.01 -11.81
C THR A 41 3.97 -3.22 -10.65
N PRO A 42 5.28 -2.95 -10.67
CA PRO A 42 5.94 -2.17 -9.63
C PRO A 42 5.29 -0.79 -9.48
N PRO A 43 5.13 -0.28 -8.25
CA PRO A 43 4.68 1.09 -8.02
C PRO A 43 5.67 2.14 -8.53
N ARG A 44 6.96 1.83 -8.48
CA ARG A 44 8.06 2.70 -8.93
C ARG A 44 9.01 1.96 -9.87
N GLU A 45 9.60 2.68 -10.79
CA GLU A 45 10.62 2.15 -11.70
C GLU A 45 11.93 1.90 -10.97
N TYR A 46 12.26 2.77 -10.00
CA TYR A 46 13.47 2.71 -9.18
C TYR A 46 13.13 2.90 -7.71
N SER A 47 13.65 2.02 -6.85
CA SER A 47 13.53 2.16 -5.40
C SER A 47 14.58 1.30 -4.71
N PRO A 48 15.12 1.75 -3.57
CA PRO A 48 16.03 0.96 -2.76
C PRO A 48 15.36 -0.29 -2.21
N VAL A 49 16.18 -1.30 -1.92
CA VAL A 49 15.77 -2.46 -1.15
C VAL A 49 15.74 -2.08 0.33
N VAL A 50 14.66 -2.43 1.01
CA VAL A 50 14.48 -2.19 2.45
C VAL A 50 14.17 -3.50 3.16
N GLU A 51 14.46 -3.54 4.46
CA GLU A 51 14.09 -4.66 5.31
C GLU A 51 12.66 -4.47 5.84
N PHE A 52 11.81 -5.43 5.53
CA PHE A 52 10.47 -5.53 6.06
C PHE A 52 10.40 -6.63 7.10
N ARG A 53 9.99 -6.30 8.33
CA ARG A 53 9.89 -7.26 9.43
C ARG A 53 8.44 -7.67 9.65
N VAL A 54 8.23 -8.97 9.77
CA VAL A 54 6.94 -9.55 10.16
C VAL A 54 7.07 -10.04 11.60
N SER A 55 6.29 -9.45 12.52
CA SER A 55 6.28 -9.83 13.92
C SER A 55 5.26 -10.95 14.21
N GLU A 56 5.40 -11.66 15.34
CA GLU A 56 4.54 -12.77 15.75
C GLU A 56 3.03 -12.45 15.75
N LYS A 57 2.69 -11.21 16.06
CA LYS A 57 1.28 -10.77 16.18
C LYS A 57 0.69 -10.23 14.90
N ASN A 58 1.46 -10.21 13.81
CA ASN A 58 0.96 -9.70 12.53
C ASN A 58 -0.04 -10.69 11.91
N SER A 59 -1.16 -10.16 11.45
CA SER A 59 -2.10 -10.89 10.61
C SER A 59 -1.75 -10.71 9.13
N LEU A 60 -2.27 -11.59 8.27
CA LEU A 60 -2.15 -11.43 6.82
C LEU A 60 -2.62 -10.05 6.35
N MET A 61 -3.76 -9.59 6.88
CA MET A 61 -4.30 -8.27 6.58
C MET A 61 -3.29 -7.16 6.96
N ALA A 62 -2.69 -7.24 8.15
CA ALA A 62 -1.71 -6.24 8.57
C ALA A 62 -0.49 -6.20 7.64
N VAL A 63 0.02 -7.36 7.21
CA VAL A 63 1.15 -7.43 6.28
C VAL A 63 0.77 -6.84 4.93
N THR A 64 -0.35 -7.27 4.32
CA THR A 64 -0.74 -6.81 2.98
C THR A 64 -1.15 -5.34 2.95
N SER A 65 -1.87 -4.88 3.97
CA SER A 65 -2.27 -3.47 4.08
C SER A 65 -1.08 -2.55 4.31
N ASN A 66 -0.10 -2.96 5.14
CA ASN A 66 1.12 -2.18 5.34
C ASN A 66 1.91 -2.05 4.03
N LEU A 67 2.08 -3.14 3.28
CA LEU A 67 2.80 -3.09 2.00
C LEU A 67 2.10 -2.21 0.96
N ALA A 68 0.76 -2.22 0.92
CA ALA A 68 -0.01 -1.31 0.07
C ALA A 68 0.07 0.14 0.57
N TYR A 69 -0.06 0.35 1.88
CA TYR A 69 0.00 1.68 2.49
C TYR A 69 1.33 2.39 2.25
N TYR A 70 2.44 1.66 2.38
CA TYR A 70 3.79 2.19 2.13
C TYR A 70 4.17 2.18 0.65
N GLY A 71 3.27 1.79 -0.24
CA GLY A 71 3.46 1.86 -1.69
C GLY A 71 4.45 0.82 -2.23
N PHE A 72 4.60 -0.34 -1.59
CA PHE A 72 5.37 -1.47 -2.12
C PHE A 72 4.57 -2.25 -3.16
N VAL A 73 3.25 -2.17 -3.11
CA VAL A 73 2.35 -2.72 -4.12
C VAL A 73 1.29 -1.67 -4.48
N LYS A 74 0.81 -1.69 -5.71
CA LYS A 74 -0.24 -0.77 -6.17
C LYS A 74 -1.63 -1.13 -5.62
N ASP A 75 -1.86 -2.42 -5.37
CA ASP A 75 -3.18 -2.93 -5.00
C ASP A 75 -3.01 -4.10 -3.99
N GLU A 76 -3.68 -4.00 -2.86
CA GLU A 76 -3.61 -5.00 -1.79
C GLU A 76 -4.17 -6.35 -2.23
N ASP A 77 -5.27 -6.35 -2.99
CA ASP A 77 -5.91 -7.58 -3.44
C ASP A 77 -5.07 -8.28 -4.52
N ALA A 78 -4.33 -7.51 -5.34
CA ALA A 78 -3.35 -8.07 -6.26
C ALA A 78 -2.22 -8.79 -5.52
N LEU A 79 -1.72 -8.23 -4.41
CA LEU A 79 -0.73 -8.91 -3.57
C LEU A 79 -1.31 -10.18 -2.94
N LYS A 80 -2.51 -10.12 -2.38
CA LYS A 80 -3.19 -11.31 -1.83
C LYS A 80 -3.39 -12.40 -2.89
N TYR A 81 -3.74 -11.99 -4.10
CA TYR A 81 -3.86 -12.90 -5.24
C TYR A 81 -2.51 -13.53 -5.58
N ALA A 82 -1.45 -12.74 -5.69
CA ALA A 82 -0.10 -13.22 -5.96
C ALA A 82 0.37 -14.22 -4.88
N LEU A 83 0.18 -13.91 -3.60
CA LEU A 83 0.52 -14.79 -2.49
C LEU A 83 -0.21 -16.16 -2.56
N LYS A 84 -1.49 -16.15 -2.93
CA LYS A 84 -2.26 -17.41 -3.07
C LYS A 84 -1.81 -18.29 -4.24
N HIS A 85 -1.22 -17.69 -5.28
CA HIS A 85 -0.86 -18.40 -6.52
C HIS A 85 0.65 -18.60 -6.68
N THR A 86 1.45 -18.04 -5.78
CA THR A 86 2.90 -18.28 -5.73
C THR A 86 3.17 -19.56 -4.95
N LYS A 87 4.09 -20.38 -5.47
CA LYS A 87 4.50 -21.60 -4.79
C LYS A 87 5.35 -21.27 -3.58
N ASP A 88 4.99 -21.85 -2.44
CA ASP A 88 5.81 -21.88 -1.24
C ASP A 88 6.68 -23.15 -1.28
N ASN A 89 8.01 -22.95 -1.25
CA ASN A 89 8.99 -24.04 -1.23
C ASN A 89 9.59 -24.26 0.16
N THR A 90 9.34 -23.33 1.08
CA THR A 90 9.90 -23.30 2.45
C THR A 90 8.77 -23.03 3.45
N PRO A 91 7.78 -23.94 3.58
CA PRO A 91 6.65 -23.69 4.46
C PRO A 91 7.12 -23.45 5.89
N GLY A 92 6.61 -22.36 6.49
CA GLY A 92 6.94 -21.95 7.84
C GLY A 92 6.33 -22.84 8.92
N GLY A 93 6.72 -22.59 10.18
CA GLY A 93 6.25 -23.32 11.35
C GLY A 93 4.78 -23.06 11.70
N GLU A 94 4.35 -23.55 12.88
CA GLU A 94 2.96 -23.44 13.35
C GLU A 94 2.49 -21.99 13.53
N GLU A 95 3.41 -21.08 13.86
CA GLU A 95 3.14 -19.65 14.09
C GLU A 95 3.12 -18.82 12.82
N ALA A 96 3.44 -19.42 11.66
CA ALA A 96 3.45 -18.72 10.38
C ALA A 96 2.04 -18.30 9.93
N ILE A 97 1.95 -17.18 9.24
CA ILE A 97 0.70 -16.65 8.69
C ILE A 97 0.31 -17.49 7.48
N LYS A 98 -0.81 -18.21 7.57
CA LYS A 98 -1.30 -19.06 6.48
C LYS A 98 -1.98 -18.27 5.38
N ILE A 99 -1.64 -18.56 4.12
CA ILE A 99 -2.29 -18.01 2.93
C ILE A 99 -2.38 -19.04 1.80
N GLY A 100 -3.59 -19.48 1.46
CA GLY A 100 -3.77 -20.54 0.47
C GLY A 100 -3.04 -21.81 0.89
N ASN A 101 -2.09 -22.24 0.07
CA ASN A 101 -1.22 -23.41 0.34
C ASN A 101 0.19 -23.00 0.86
N GLY A 102 0.40 -21.71 1.10
CA GLY A 102 1.69 -21.18 1.56
C GLY A 102 1.60 -20.52 2.93
N THR A 103 2.77 -20.13 3.44
CA THR A 103 2.95 -19.53 4.75
C THR A 103 3.94 -18.37 4.68
N ILE A 104 3.69 -17.31 5.44
CA ILE A 104 4.64 -16.22 5.65
C ILE A 104 5.20 -16.40 7.05
N ASP A 105 6.51 -16.53 7.18
CA ASP A 105 7.15 -16.69 8.47
C ASP A 105 6.99 -15.42 9.32
N THR A 106 6.62 -15.62 10.57
CA THR A 106 6.67 -14.59 11.60
C THR A 106 8.08 -14.52 12.19
N GLN A 107 8.43 -13.39 12.84
CA GLN A 107 9.78 -13.10 13.31
C GLN A 107 10.85 -13.17 12.20
N ALA A 108 10.44 -12.94 10.97
CA ALA A 108 11.32 -12.94 9.81
C ALA A 108 11.51 -11.53 9.25
N VAL A 109 12.65 -11.35 8.59
CA VAL A 109 13.01 -10.14 7.85
C VAL A 109 13.06 -10.47 6.37
N TYR A 110 12.43 -9.64 5.57
CA TYR A 110 12.33 -9.77 4.12
C TYR A 110 12.94 -8.56 3.44
N LYS A 111 13.75 -8.78 2.40
CA LYS A 111 14.34 -7.70 1.60
C LYS A 111 13.43 -7.38 0.41
N ILE A 112 12.73 -6.26 0.45
CA ILE A 112 11.77 -5.85 -0.57
C ILE A 112 12.03 -4.44 -1.08
N SER A 113 11.51 -4.12 -2.27
CA SER A 113 11.65 -2.81 -2.90
C SER A 113 10.35 -2.40 -3.58
N GLN A 114 10.07 -1.10 -3.66
CA GLN A 114 8.95 -0.56 -4.44
C GLN A 114 9.12 -0.71 -5.95
N SER A 115 10.31 -1.12 -6.42
CA SER A 115 10.56 -1.48 -7.82
C SER A 115 10.28 -2.94 -8.15
N MET A 116 9.78 -3.72 -7.18
CA MET A 116 9.37 -5.11 -7.36
C MET A 116 7.90 -5.20 -7.72
N THR A 117 7.56 -6.21 -8.52
CA THR A 117 6.18 -6.59 -8.81
C THR A 117 5.52 -7.24 -7.58
N ALA A 118 4.19 -7.25 -7.54
CA ALA A 118 3.46 -7.98 -6.49
C ALA A 118 3.81 -9.48 -6.45
N TRP A 119 4.17 -10.07 -7.59
CA TRP A 119 4.60 -11.46 -7.70
C TRP A 119 5.99 -11.70 -7.09
N GLU A 120 6.93 -10.79 -7.31
CA GLU A 120 8.27 -10.86 -6.71
C GLU A 120 8.20 -10.70 -5.19
N ILE A 121 7.41 -9.73 -4.70
CA ILE A 121 7.17 -9.55 -3.27
C ILE A 121 6.51 -10.80 -2.67
N ALA A 122 5.50 -11.37 -3.32
CA ALA A 122 4.86 -12.60 -2.87
C ALA A 122 5.86 -13.77 -2.80
N ARG A 123 6.74 -13.92 -3.80
CA ARG A 123 7.78 -14.96 -3.81
C ARG A 123 8.76 -14.78 -2.66
N ILE A 124 9.19 -13.55 -2.39
CA ILE A 124 10.09 -13.22 -1.27
C ILE A 124 9.44 -13.53 0.07
N LEU A 125 8.19 -13.09 0.27
CA LEU A 125 7.46 -13.32 1.53
C LEU A 125 7.22 -14.80 1.82
N LEU A 126 7.09 -15.65 0.79
CA LEU A 126 6.85 -17.07 0.96
C LEU A 126 8.14 -17.91 1.03
N ASN A 127 9.27 -17.40 0.51
CA ASN A 127 10.45 -18.27 0.30
C ASN A 127 11.78 -17.69 0.79
N GLU A 128 11.86 -16.41 1.14
CA GLU A 128 13.14 -15.74 1.41
C GLU A 128 13.20 -15.04 2.78
N GLY A 129 12.33 -15.46 3.70
CA GLY A 129 12.37 -14.97 5.09
C GLY A 129 13.69 -15.34 5.77
N THR A 130 14.39 -14.36 6.33
CA THR A 130 15.56 -14.60 7.19
C THR A 130 15.16 -14.43 8.65
N PRO A 131 15.54 -15.36 9.56
CA PRO A 131 15.19 -15.21 10.96
C PRO A 131 15.66 -13.87 11.51
N SER A 132 14.76 -13.13 12.15
CA SER A 132 15.11 -11.91 12.86
C SER A 132 15.86 -12.31 14.14
N VAL A 133 17.17 -12.09 14.15
CA VAL A 133 17.97 -12.28 15.37
C VAL A 133 17.67 -11.11 16.31
N SER A 134 16.58 -11.22 17.05
CA SER A 134 16.26 -10.26 18.10
C SER A 134 16.99 -10.64 19.39
N ASN A 135 18.25 -10.26 19.54
CA ASN A 135 18.88 -10.18 20.86
C ASN A 135 18.32 -8.97 21.61
N CYS A 136 17.02 -9.02 21.89
CA CYS A 136 16.35 -7.97 22.65
C CYS A 136 16.27 -8.34 24.12
N ASP A 137 17.41 -8.43 24.82
CA ASP A 137 17.44 -8.60 26.28
C ASP A 137 16.98 -7.33 27.05
N HIS A 138 16.85 -6.18 26.37
CA HIS A 138 16.47 -4.91 26.99
C HIS A 138 15.53 -4.07 26.12
N GLY A 139 14.34 -4.62 25.79
CA GLY A 139 13.29 -3.87 25.10
C GLY A 139 13.61 -3.59 23.64
N CYS A 140 12.95 -4.28 22.74
CA CYS A 140 13.05 -3.97 21.31
C CYS A 140 12.57 -2.55 21.03
N PRO A 141 13.33 -1.75 20.28
CA PRO A 141 12.82 -0.46 19.83
C PRO A 141 11.52 -0.69 19.05
N SER A 142 10.57 0.18 19.26
CA SER A 142 9.27 0.24 18.59
C SER A 142 9.42 -0.17 17.12
N THR A 143 8.75 -1.23 16.74
CA THR A 143 8.86 -1.92 15.46
C THR A 143 8.35 -1.05 14.32
N ASN A 144 9.20 -0.19 13.80
CA ASN A 144 9.04 0.26 12.43
C ASN A 144 9.32 -0.98 11.55
N PRO A 145 8.36 -1.52 10.79
CA PRO A 145 8.60 -2.68 9.94
C PRO A 145 9.65 -2.44 8.86
N PHE A 146 10.05 -1.18 8.65
CA PHE A 146 11.02 -0.78 7.64
C PHE A 146 12.24 -0.13 8.28
N THR A 147 13.36 -0.83 8.29
CA THR A 147 14.67 -0.23 8.53
C THR A 147 15.27 0.20 7.19
N PRO A 148 15.56 1.49 6.97
CA PRO A 148 16.20 1.91 5.74
C PRO A 148 17.61 1.28 5.63
N GLU A 149 17.87 0.57 4.55
CA GLU A 149 19.22 0.11 4.21
C GLU A 149 19.90 1.22 3.39
N ILE A 150 21.14 1.54 3.76
CA ILE A 150 21.96 2.48 2.97
C ILE A 150 22.42 1.73 1.73
N LEU A 151 22.04 2.21 0.55
CA LEU A 151 22.40 1.62 -0.73
C LEU A 151 23.87 1.85 -1.08
N PRO A 152 24.47 0.96 -1.90
CA PRO A 152 25.74 1.24 -2.56
C PRO A 152 25.60 2.47 -3.47
N GLY A 153 26.04 3.63 -3.00
CA GLY A 153 25.88 4.93 -3.67
C GLY A 153 25.45 6.04 -2.73
N GLY A 154 25.05 5.71 -1.48
CA GLY A 154 24.76 6.70 -0.44
C GLY A 154 23.35 7.29 -0.47
N ASP A 155 22.49 6.85 -1.39
CA ASP A 155 21.09 7.27 -1.39
C ASP A 155 20.32 6.54 -0.28
N ILE A 156 19.86 7.32 0.69
CA ILE A 156 18.97 6.83 1.75
C ILE A 156 17.55 6.85 1.18
N ALA A 157 16.88 5.71 1.25
CA ALA A 157 15.44 5.71 1.00
C ALA A 157 14.78 6.76 1.91
N PRO A 158 13.86 7.61 1.39
CA PRO A 158 13.17 8.57 2.22
C PRO A 158 12.57 7.83 3.41
N SER A 159 12.95 8.23 4.60
CA SER A 159 12.43 7.64 5.84
C SER A 159 10.90 7.71 5.82
N LEU A 160 10.22 6.82 6.53
CA LEU A 160 8.77 6.89 6.69
C LEU A 160 8.32 8.31 7.10
N GLN A 161 9.11 8.95 7.95
CA GLN A 161 8.86 10.31 8.40
C GLN A 161 8.95 11.34 7.27
N GLU A 162 9.84 11.13 6.32
CA GLU A 162 10.01 11.98 5.15
C GLU A 162 8.88 11.78 4.13
N GLN A 163 8.45 10.55 3.90
CA GLN A 163 7.25 10.24 3.09
C GLN A 163 5.98 10.82 3.73
N MET A 164 5.82 10.69 5.04
CA MET A 164 4.72 11.31 5.77
C MET A 164 4.77 12.83 5.69
N SER A 165 5.95 13.43 5.82
CA SER A 165 6.13 14.88 5.71
C SER A 165 5.73 15.40 4.32
N ILE A 166 6.03 14.65 3.25
CA ILE A 166 5.59 14.96 1.88
C ILE A 166 4.06 14.80 1.77
N LYS A 167 3.50 13.72 2.26
CA LYS A 167 2.05 13.43 2.22
C LYS A 167 1.25 14.52 2.93
N TYR A 168 1.73 15.01 4.06
CA TYR A 168 1.06 16.04 4.86
C TYR A 168 1.60 17.46 4.63
N SER A 169 2.42 17.69 3.61
CA SER A 169 3.02 19.01 3.29
C SER A 169 1.99 20.13 3.11
N TRP A 170 0.77 19.78 2.70
CA TRP A 170 -0.36 20.70 2.52
C TRP A 170 -0.98 21.18 3.84
N VAL A 171 -0.77 20.46 4.96
CA VAL A 171 -1.31 20.81 6.27
C VAL A 171 -0.57 22.01 6.83
N LYS A 172 -1.26 23.13 6.97
CA LYS A 172 -0.70 24.41 7.43
C LYS A 172 -1.34 24.92 8.71
N THR A 173 -2.58 24.51 8.98
CA THR A 173 -3.40 25.02 10.08
C THR A 173 -3.94 23.88 10.94
N PHE A 174 -4.46 24.23 12.13
CA PHE A 174 -5.17 23.29 13.00
C PHE A 174 -6.37 22.64 12.30
N ASP A 175 -7.13 23.40 11.50
CA ASP A 175 -8.28 22.87 10.75
C ASP A 175 -7.87 21.94 9.62
N ASP A 176 -6.75 22.20 8.96
CA ASP A 176 -6.18 21.28 7.98
C ASP A 176 -5.73 19.97 8.66
N CYS A 177 -5.12 20.07 9.84
CA CYS A 177 -4.74 18.92 10.63
C CYS A 177 -5.96 18.04 10.98
N ILE A 178 -7.07 18.65 11.43
CA ILE A 178 -8.30 17.90 11.70
C ILE A 178 -8.80 17.15 10.46
N LYS A 179 -8.74 17.76 9.29
CA LYS A 179 -9.12 17.12 8.03
C LYS A 179 -8.19 15.96 7.67
N ALA A 180 -6.89 16.16 7.88
CA ALA A 180 -5.87 15.17 7.55
C ALA A 180 -5.96 13.91 8.43
N ILE A 181 -6.19 14.06 9.74
CA ILE A 181 -6.22 12.93 10.68
C ILE A 181 -7.46 12.06 10.57
N GLY A 182 -8.54 12.54 9.93
CA GLY A 182 -9.78 11.75 9.74
C GLY A 182 -9.57 10.45 8.97
N HIS A 183 -8.44 10.29 8.28
CA HIS A 183 -8.13 9.14 7.45
C HIS A 183 -6.92 8.32 7.92
N ASP A 184 -6.00 8.89 8.70
CA ASP A 184 -4.65 8.34 8.87
C ASP A 184 -4.17 8.21 10.33
N GLY A 185 -5.05 8.31 11.31
CA GLY A 185 -4.72 7.94 12.68
C GLY A 185 -3.98 8.98 13.54
N GLY A 186 -4.03 10.25 13.17
CA GLY A 186 -3.57 11.33 14.07
C GLY A 186 -4.48 11.51 15.29
N GLN A 187 -4.07 12.34 16.23
CA GLN A 187 -4.81 12.62 17.46
C GLN A 187 -5.20 14.10 17.56
N VAL A 188 -6.40 14.36 18.08
CA VAL A 188 -6.84 15.71 18.41
C VAL A 188 -7.43 15.76 19.81
N THR A 189 -7.05 16.78 20.57
CA THR A 189 -7.60 17.02 21.90
C THR A 189 -9.09 17.37 21.77
N SER A 190 -9.96 16.67 22.50
CA SER A 190 -11.40 16.97 22.51
C SER A 190 -11.69 18.36 23.11
N LYS A 191 -12.82 18.94 22.72
CA LYS A 191 -13.24 20.25 23.31
C LYS A 191 -13.49 20.15 24.82
N GLU A 192 -13.99 19.02 25.29
CA GLU A 192 -14.24 18.75 26.70
C GLU A 192 -12.95 18.65 27.51
N ALA A 193 -11.96 17.94 26.94
CA ALA A 193 -10.64 17.84 27.59
C ALA A 193 -9.95 19.20 27.67
N SER A 194 -9.98 19.99 26.60
CA SER A 194 -9.44 21.36 26.56
C SER A 194 -10.11 22.28 27.61
N LYS A 195 -11.44 22.25 27.71
CA LYS A 195 -12.16 23.02 28.72
C LYS A 195 -11.80 22.62 30.16
N ARG A 196 -11.65 21.31 30.41
CA ARG A 196 -11.31 20.79 31.74
C ARG A 196 -9.92 21.15 32.19
N THR A 197 -8.95 21.14 31.26
CA THR A 197 -7.53 21.40 31.56
C THR A 197 -7.15 22.86 31.44
N GLY A 198 -7.96 23.69 30.80
CA GLY A 198 -7.63 25.09 30.48
C GLY A 198 -6.58 25.26 29.37
N HIS A 199 -6.19 24.13 28.73
CA HIS A 199 -5.19 24.16 27.65
C HIS A 199 -5.88 24.25 26.26
N PRO A 200 -5.26 24.93 25.27
CA PRO A 200 -5.81 24.97 23.93
C PRO A 200 -5.85 23.57 23.31
N ARG A 201 -6.72 23.36 22.34
CA ARG A 201 -6.76 22.09 21.61
C ARG A 201 -5.50 21.93 20.77
N VAL A 202 -5.02 20.71 20.68
CA VAL A 202 -3.87 20.33 19.87
C VAL A 202 -4.27 19.23 18.92
N CYS A 203 -3.85 19.34 17.69
CA CYS A 203 -3.94 18.30 16.68
C CYS A 203 -2.52 17.82 16.33
N ASN A 204 -2.30 16.50 16.39
CA ASN A 204 -1.04 15.85 16.02
C ASN A 204 -1.20 15.11 14.72
N THR A 205 -0.41 15.42 13.71
CA THR A 205 -0.36 14.69 12.44
C THR A 205 0.55 13.46 12.54
N PRO A 206 0.37 12.45 11.69
CA PRO A 206 1.21 11.24 11.68
C PRO A 206 2.70 11.52 11.46
N ASP A 207 3.08 12.64 10.87
CA ASP A 207 4.47 13.09 10.70
C ASP A 207 5.03 13.83 11.93
N SER A 208 4.36 13.70 13.07
CA SER A 208 4.78 14.26 14.38
C SER A 208 4.82 15.78 14.45
N ARG A 209 4.01 16.48 13.65
CA ARG A 209 3.80 17.92 13.77
C ARG A 209 2.58 18.22 14.64
N TYR A 210 2.70 19.17 15.53
CA TYR A 210 1.63 19.64 16.41
C TYR A 210 1.08 20.97 15.93
N PHE A 211 -0.23 21.06 15.79
CA PHE A 211 -0.96 22.28 15.47
C PHE A 211 -1.84 22.67 16.66
N VAL A 212 -1.70 23.89 17.12
CA VAL A 212 -2.44 24.42 18.27
C VAL A 212 -3.60 25.27 17.76
N GLU A 213 -4.80 25.06 18.29
CA GLU A 213 -5.99 25.84 17.92
C GLU A 213 -5.74 27.34 18.21
N GLY A 214 -6.00 28.18 17.19
CA GLY A 214 -5.77 29.63 17.30
C GLY A 214 -4.33 30.10 17.16
N LYS A 215 -3.38 29.20 16.86
CA LYS A 215 -2.00 29.58 16.51
C LYS A 215 -1.69 29.26 15.05
N GLU A 216 -0.90 30.12 14.42
CA GLU A 216 -0.38 29.86 13.09
C GLU A 216 0.88 28.99 13.16
N GLY A 217 1.00 28.09 12.15
CA GLY A 217 2.14 27.21 12.03
C GLY A 217 2.06 25.95 12.90
N TRP A 218 3.15 25.21 12.92
CA TRP A 218 3.30 23.95 13.64
C TRP A 218 4.59 23.91 14.46
N THR A 219 4.66 22.97 15.41
CA THR A 219 5.85 22.68 16.20
C THR A 219 6.13 21.19 16.26
N LYS A 220 7.40 20.79 16.45
CA LYS A 220 7.80 19.42 16.76
C LYS A 220 7.76 19.09 18.26
N GLU A 221 7.75 20.12 19.09
CA GLU A 221 7.69 19.94 20.54
C GLU A 221 6.24 19.79 20.98
N THR A 222 6.01 18.90 21.93
CA THR A 222 4.68 18.81 22.55
C THR A 222 4.37 20.17 23.19
N PRO A 223 3.23 20.80 22.88
CA PRO A 223 2.91 22.13 23.41
C PRO A 223 2.54 22.11 24.91
N TYR A 224 2.72 20.97 25.58
CA TYR A 224 2.49 20.76 27.00
C TYR A 224 3.73 20.15 27.66
N PRO A 225 4.05 20.54 28.88
CA PRO A 225 5.10 19.93 29.68
C PRO A 225 4.75 18.49 30.07
#